data_d0d75fba5e58ad76604a60a0df2695c5
#
_entry.id   d0d75fba5e58ad76604a60a0df2695c5
#
_cell.length_a   1.000
_cell.length_b   1.000
_cell.length_c   1.000
_cell.angle_alpha   90.00
_cell.angle_beta   90.00
_cell.angle_gamma   90.00
#
_symmetry.space_group_name_H-M   'P 1'
#
loop_
_entity.id
_entity.type
_entity.pdbx_description
1 polymer ?
#
loop_
_entity_poly.entity_id
_entity_poly.type
_entity_poly.pdbx_seq_one_letter_code
_entity_poly.pdbx_strand_id
1 'polypeptide(L)'
;MSFFSPVNQARWARFRHNRRGYWSLWLFLILSLCSLGAELLANDRPLLVQYRGQLYVPVLKNYTEQTFGGAFATAADYQDPWLQQQLATHGWALWPPVRFGATTINFASTVPFPSPPSASNWLGTDANGGDVLARILYGTRISVLFGLLLTLFSSVLGVLAGAIQGYYGGKIDLWGQRFIEVWSGMPTLFLIILLSSVVQPGFWWLLAITVLFGWMTLVGVVRAEFLRTRNYDYVRAAQALGVSDRQIILRHMLPNAMVATLTFLPFILCSSITTLTSLDFLGFGLPLGSPSLGELLLQGKNNLQAPWLGIAAFLSVAVLLTLLIFIGEAVRDAFDPSKAV
;
A
#
# COMPACT_ATOMS: atom_id res chain seq x y z
N MET A 1 9.73 29.19 -16.11
CA MET A 1 10.88 28.41 -15.58
C MET A 1 10.45 26.96 -15.49
N SER A 2 11.04 26.05 -16.28
CA SER A 2 10.70 24.64 -16.21
C SER A 2 11.27 24.05 -14.91
N PHE A 3 10.41 23.52 -14.05
CA PHE A 3 10.78 22.88 -12.77
C PHE A 3 11.68 21.63 -12.94
N PHE A 4 11.90 21.18 -14.16
CA PHE A 4 12.69 19.98 -14.47
C PHE A 4 13.93 20.33 -15.29
N SER A 5 15.08 19.75 -14.88
CA SER A 5 16.29 19.80 -15.71
C SER A 5 16.04 19.12 -17.07
N PRO A 6 16.79 19.49 -18.12
CA PRO A 6 16.64 18.88 -19.45
C PRO A 6 16.69 17.33 -19.42
N VAL A 7 17.54 16.78 -18.54
CA VAL A 7 17.67 15.33 -18.35
C VAL A 7 16.37 14.71 -17.80
N ASN A 8 15.75 15.35 -16.82
CA ASN A 8 14.49 14.85 -16.25
C ASN A 8 13.31 14.99 -17.22
N GLN A 9 13.32 16.03 -18.06
CA GLN A 9 12.35 16.16 -19.16
C GLN A 9 12.48 15.03 -20.17
N ALA A 10 13.71 14.67 -20.57
CA ALA A 10 13.97 13.56 -21.47
C ALA A 10 13.56 12.20 -20.85
N ARG A 11 13.82 11.99 -19.55
CA ARG A 11 13.37 10.78 -18.82
C ARG A 11 11.85 10.69 -18.79
N TRP A 12 11.19 11.79 -18.48
CA TRP A 12 9.72 11.82 -18.47
C TRP A 12 9.12 11.58 -19.86
N ALA A 13 9.71 12.16 -20.91
CA ALA A 13 9.28 11.93 -22.28
C ALA A 13 9.41 10.45 -22.67
N ARG A 14 10.51 9.79 -22.30
CA ARG A 14 10.73 8.35 -22.53
C ARG A 14 9.71 7.50 -21.73
N PHE A 15 9.50 7.80 -20.45
CA PHE A 15 8.49 7.14 -19.65
C PHE A 15 7.09 7.24 -20.28
N ARG A 16 6.71 8.44 -20.74
CA ARG A 16 5.42 8.68 -21.40
C ARG A 16 5.29 7.95 -22.74
N HIS A 17 6.40 7.71 -23.44
CA HIS A 17 6.40 6.95 -24.69
C HIS A 17 6.10 5.46 -24.46
N ASN A 18 6.46 4.90 -23.31
CA ASN A 18 6.06 3.56 -22.90
C ASN A 18 4.59 3.57 -22.45
N ARG A 19 3.67 3.37 -23.44
CA ARG A 19 2.21 3.45 -23.20
C ARG A 19 1.73 2.54 -22.09
N ARG A 20 2.30 1.31 -21.97
CA ARG A 20 1.91 0.35 -20.93
C ARG A 20 2.19 0.91 -19.55
N GLY A 21 3.41 1.33 -19.27
CA GLY A 21 3.79 1.90 -17.98
C GLY A 21 3.07 3.20 -17.67
N TYR A 22 2.88 4.06 -18.68
CA TYR A 22 2.16 5.34 -18.50
C TYR A 22 0.69 5.14 -18.08
N TRP A 23 -0.05 4.29 -18.77
CA TRP A 23 -1.45 4.00 -18.40
C TRP A 23 -1.56 3.20 -17.11
N SER A 24 -0.60 2.30 -16.84
CA SER A 24 -0.53 1.59 -15.57
C SER A 24 -0.33 2.52 -14.39
N LEU A 25 0.51 3.57 -14.53
CA LEU A 25 0.67 4.58 -13.49
C LEU A 25 -0.64 5.30 -13.18
N TRP A 26 -1.35 5.77 -14.21
CA TRP A 26 -2.62 6.47 -14.00
C TRP A 26 -3.68 5.56 -13.39
N LEU A 27 -3.79 4.32 -13.86
CA LEU A 27 -4.73 3.36 -13.31
C LEU A 27 -4.40 3.01 -11.86
N PHE A 28 -3.12 2.79 -11.54
CA PHE A 28 -2.67 2.56 -10.16
C PHE A 28 -2.99 3.77 -9.25
N LEU A 29 -2.74 4.99 -9.72
CA LEU A 29 -3.08 6.20 -8.97
C LEU A 29 -4.59 6.33 -8.75
N ILE A 30 -5.41 6.08 -9.77
CA ILE A 30 -6.87 6.11 -9.64
C ILE A 30 -7.34 5.08 -8.62
N LEU A 31 -6.88 3.82 -8.73
CA LEU A 31 -7.25 2.76 -7.78
C LEU A 31 -6.80 3.11 -6.34
N SER A 32 -5.59 3.65 -6.20
CA SER A 32 -5.07 4.09 -4.90
C SER A 32 -5.88 5.26 -4.33
N LEU A 33 -6.22 6.26 -5.15
CA LEU A 33 -7.05 7.39 -4.70
C LEU A 33 -8.49 6.95 -4.36
N CYS A 34 -9.08 6.07 -5.15
CA CYS A 34 -10.38 5.46 -4.82
C CYS A 34 -10.33 4.70 -3.50
N SER A 35 -9.24 3.95 -3.26
CA SER A 35 -9.08 3.22 -1.99
C SER A 35 -8.80 4.14 -0.80
N LEU A 36 -8.07 5.24 -1.00
CA LEU A 36 -7.88 6.27 0.05
C LEU A 36 -9.19 6.97 0.42
N GLY A 37 -10.05 7.20 -0.57
CA GLY A 37 -11.40 7.72 -0.37
C GLY A 37 -12.47 6.64 -0.25
N ALA A 38 -12.14 5.46 0.28
CA ALA A 38 -13.05 4.33 0.37
C ALA A 38 -14.37 4.68 1.08
N GLU A 39 -14.33 5.56 2.08
CA GLU A 39 -15.52 6.04 2.78
C GLU A 39 -16.53 6.77 1.89
N LEU A 40 -16.08 7.34 0.76
CA LEU A 40 -16.97 7.98 -0.21
C LEU A 40 -17.61 6.99 -1.18
N LEU A 41 -17.01 5.81 -1.34
CA LEU A 41 -17.44 4.78 -2.28
C LEU A 41 -18.17 3.62 -1.60
N ALA A 42 -17.75 3.28 -0.38
CA ALA A 42 -18.27 2.15 0.39
C ALA A 42 -18.33 2.53 1.87
N ASN A 43 -19.54 2.79 2.37
CA ASN A 43 -19.76 3.19 3.76
C ASN A 43 -21.19 2.81 4.18
N ASP A 44 -21.37 2.46 5.45
CA ASP A 44 -22.66 2.24 6.09
C ASP A 44 -23.38 3.55 6.47
N ARG A 45 -22.73 4.69 6.26
CA ARG A 45 -23.26 6.03 6.55
C ARG A 45 -23.49 6.81 5.26
N PRO A 46 -24.58 7.58 5.17
CA PRO A 46 -24.78 8.49 4.05
C PRO A 46 -23.70 9.58 4.01
N LEU A 47 -23.35 10.00 2.82
CA LEU A 47 -22.41 11.11 2.58
C LEU A 47 -22.99 12.43 3.07
N LEU A 48 -24.26 12.66 2.73
CA LEU A 48 -25.03 13.86 3.10
C LEU A 48 -26.44 13.45 3.52
N VAL A 49 -26.95 14.09 4.54
CA VAL A 49 -28.35 13.94 5.01
C VAL A 49 -28.93 15.33 5.18
N GLN A 50 -30.06 15.59 4.55
CA GLN A 50 -30.90 16.72 4.89
C GLN A 50 -32.06 16.19 5.75
N TYR A 51 -32.19 16.75 6.95
CA TYR A 51 -33.28 16.39 7.87
C TYR A 51 -33.90 17.64 8.48
N ARG A 52 -35.20 17.83 8.33
CA ARG A 52 -35.96 19.01 8.82
C ARG A 52 -35.31 20.35 8.45
N GLY A 53 -34.79 20.48 7.23
CA GLY A 53 -34.17 21.72 6.72
C GLY A 53 -32.71 21.93 7.13
N GLN A 54 -32.13 21.07 7.96
CA GLN A 54 -30.72 21.11 8.34
C GLN A 54 -29.91 20.09 7.57
N LEU A 55 -28.66 20.43 7.25
CA LEU A 55 -27.73 19.57 6.51
C LEU A 55 -26.74 18.93 7.47
N TYR A 56 -26.59 17.61 7.36
CA TYR A 56 -25.68 16.79 8.16
C TYR A 56 -24.71 16.04 7.26
N VAL A 57 -23.50 15.79 7.75
CA VAL A 57 -22.43 15.06 7.03
C VAL A 57 -21.99 13.84 7.86
N PRO A 58 -22.76 12.73 7.84
CA PRO A 58 -22.49 11.55 8.67
C PRO A 58 -21.14 10.88 8.41
N VAL A 59 -20.62 10.97 7.19
CA VAL A 59 -19.31 10.41 6.83
C VAL A 59 -18.16 11.07 7.60
N LEU A 60 -18.31 12.35 8.00
CA LEU A 60 -17.26 13.10 8.72
C LEU A 60 -17.52 13.20 10.22
N LYS A 61 -18.77 13.19 10.65
CA LYS A 61 -19.16 13.42 12.03
C LYS A 61 -20.18 12.39 12.50
N ASN A 62 -19.96 11.82 13.68
CA ASN A 62 -20.93 10.95 14.31
C ASN A 62 -22.08 11.79 14.89
N TYR A 63 -23.30 11.47 14.51
CA TYR A 63 -24.52 12.04 15.06
C TYR A 63 -25.22 10.99 15.92
N THR A 64 -25.93 11.45 16.94
CA THR A 64 -26.75 10.57 17.76
C THR A 64 -28.11 10.35 17.12
N GLU A 65 -28.75 9.24 17.46
CA GLU A 65 -30.10 8.92 17.02
C GLU A 65 -31.11 10.03 17.41
N GLN A 66 -30.92 10.67 18.57
CA GLN A 66 -31.72 11.82 19.01
C GLN A 66 -31.71 12.98 18.01
N THR A 67 -30.63 13.18 17.27
CA THR A 67 -30.55 14.21 16.21
C THR A 67 -31.60 14.01 15.13
N PHE A 68 -32.01 12.79 14.89
CA PHE A 68 -32.99 12.38 13.90
C PHE A 68 -34.35 12.01 14.51
N GLY A 69 -34.58 12.38 15.78
CA GLY A 69 -35.86 12.17 16.45
C GLY A 69 -35.98 10.83 17.20
N GLY A 70 -34.90 10.10 17.37
CA GLY A 70 -34.86 8.88 18.16
C GLY A 70 -34.82 9.13 19.66
N ALA A 71 -34.99 8.07 20.44
CA ALA A 71 -35.03 8.13 21.89
C ALA A 71 -33.66 8.07 22.57
N PHE A 72 -32.65 7.52 21.90
CA PHE A 72 -31.35 7.20 22.50
C PHE A 72 -30.24 8.17 22.09
N ALA A 73 -29.32 8.43 23.03
CA ALA A 73 -28.13 9.24 22.80
C ALA A 73 -26.97 8.40 22.19
N THR A 74 -27.26 7.19 21.71
CA THR A 74 -26.31 6.32 21.00
C THR A 74 -26.03 6.82 19.59
N ALA A 75 -24.94 6.38 18.98
CA ALA A 75 -24.64 6.70 17.59
C ALA A 75 -25.76 6.19 16.67
N ALA A 76 -26.19 7.04 15.73
CA ALA A 76 -27.26 6.68 14.79
C ALA A 76 -26.82 5.53 13.89
N ASP A 77 -27.61 4.46 13.84
CA ASP A 77 -27.47 3.38 12.88
C ASP A 77 -28.30 3.69 11.63
N TYR A 78 -27.61 4.09 10.56
CA TYR A 78 -28.27 4.47 9.31
C TYR A 78 -28.78 3.26 8.52
N GLN A 79 -28.49 2.03 8.96
CA GLN A 79 -29.08 0.83 8.36
C GLN A 79 -30.40 0.42 9.06
N ASP A 80 -30.72 1.02 10.22
CA ASP A 80 -32.00 0.79 10.89
C ASP A 80 -33.17 1.24 10.01
N PRO A 81 -34.14 0.35 9.72
CA PRO A 81 -35.32 0.65 8.92
C PRO A 81 -36.12 1.86 9.45
N TRP A 82 -36.20 2.02 10.77
CA TRP A 82 -36.92 3.15 11.39
C TRP A 82 -36.22 4.48 11.02
N LEU A 83 -34.88 4.55 11.16
CA LEU A 83 -34.14 5.75 10.82
C LEU A 83 -34.20 6.06 9.33
N GLN A 84 -34.12 5.05 8.47
CA GLN A 84 -34.29 5.22 7.03
C GLN A 84 -35.67 5.80 6.67
N GLN A 85 -36.73 5.32 7.32
CA GLN A 85 -38.08 5.85 7.16
C GLN A 85 -38.19 7.31 7.62
N GLN A 86 -37.60 7.66 8.78
CA GLN A 86 -37.55 9.04 9.27
C GLN A 86 -36.83 9.98 8.30
N LEU A 87 -35.69 9.54 7.76
CA LEU A 87 -34.94 10.32 6.78
C LEU A 87 -35.70 10.50 5.46
N ALA A 88 -36.39 9.46 4.99
CA ALA A 88 -37.22 9.51 3.78
C ALA A 88 -38.45 10.41 3.94
N THR A 89 -39.05 10.46 5.14
CA THR A 89 -40.27 11.23 5.42
C THR A 89 -39.97 12.72 5.63
N HIS A 90 -38.85 13.05 6.29
CA HIS A 90 -38.53 14.41 6.73
C HIS A 90 -37.35 15.05 5.99
N GLY A 91 -36.83 14.38 4.94
CA GLY A 91 -35.66 14.87 4.19
C GLY A 91 -35.21 13.92 3.09
N TRP A 92 -33.91 13.92 2.83
CA TRP A 92 -33.27 13.00 1.90
C TRP A 92 -31.87 12.65 2.37
N ALA A 93 -31.33 11.52 1.89
CA ALA A 93 -29.99 11.07 2.17
C ALA A 93 -29.27 10.70 0.86
N LEU A 94 -28.05 11.22 0.69
CA LEU A 94 -27.14 10.83 -0.39
C LEU A 94 -26.24 9.70 0.10
N TRP A 95 -26.43 8.52 -0.44
CA TRP A 95 -25.65 7.34 -0.09
C TRP A 95 -24.43 7.15 -1.00
N PRO A 96 -23.35 6.52 -0.48
CA PRO A 96 -22.30 6.00 -1.35
C PRO A 96 -22.85 4.87 -2.24
N PRO A 97 -22.16 4.56 -3.37
CA PRO A 97 -22.57 3.47 -4.27
C PRO A 97 -22.71 2.11 -3.56
N VAL A 98 -21.81 1.80 -2.63
CA VAL A 98 -21.85 0.61 -1.78
C VAL A 98 -22.24 1.04 -0.36
N ARG A 99 -23.37 0.55 0.13
CA ARG A 99 -23.94 0.95 1.43
C ARG A 99 -23.42 0.12 2.61
N PHE A 100 -22.18 -0.40 2.47
CA PHE A 100 -21.50 -1.21 3.48
C PHE A 100 -20.10 -0.68 3.69
N GLY A 101 -19.69 -0.59 4.95
CA GLY A 101 -18.32 -0.23 5.32
C GLY A 101 -17.39 -1.47 5.37
N ALA A 102 -16.17 -1.24 5.85
CA ALA A 102 -15.14 -2.28 5.96
C ALA A 102 -15.52 -3.45 6.87
N THR A 103 -16.32 -3.18 7.91
CA THR A 103 -16.70 -4.12 8.98
C THR A 103 -18.21 -4.32 9.11
N THR A 104 -18.99 -3.69 8.25
CA THR A 104 -20.45 -3.74 8.28
C THR A 104 -20.93 -5.10 7.81
N ILE A 105 -21.76 -5.76 8.63
CA ILE A 105 -22.38 -7.06 8.32
C ILE A 105 -23.75 -6.81 7.70
N ASN A 106 -24.08 -7.51 6.61
CA ASN A 106 -25.38 -7.43 5.98
C ASN A 106 -26.39 -8.35 6.69
N PHE A 107 -26.99 -7.86 7.77
CA PHE A 107 -28.05 -8.62 8.51
C PHE A 107 -29.37 -8.77 7.74
N ALA A 108 -29.57 -8.02 6.67
CA ALA A 108 -30.77 -8.13 5.84
C ALA A 108 -30.71 -9.30 4.83
N SER A 109 -29.58 -10.00 4.75
CA SER A 109 -29.45 -11.17 3.87
C SER A 109 -30.32 -12.32 4.35
N THR A 110 -31.14 -12.87 3.46
CA THR A 110 -31.92 -14.10 3.70
C THR A 110 -31.15 -15.38 3.37
N VAL A 111 -29.97 -15.25 2.78
CA VAL A 111 -29.10 -16.36 2.37
C VAL A 111 -27.95 -16.48 3.36
N PRO A 112 -27.58 -17.70 3.78
CA PRO A 112 -26.41 -17.93 4.64
C PRO A 112 -25.12 -17.37 4.04
N PHE A 113 -24.23 -16.91 4.90
CA PHE A 113 -22.91 -16.42 4.48
C PHE A 113 -21.93 -17.59 4.25
N PRO A 114 -21.03 -17.44 3.26
CA PRO A 114 -20.90 -16.37 2.25
C PRO A 114 -22.05 -16.41 1.24
N SER A 115 -22.70 -15.28 0.96
CA SER A 115 -23.81 -15.19 0.01
C SER A 115 -23.32 -14.71 -1.38
N PRO A 116 -23.93 -15.21 -2.49
CA PRO A 116 -23.51 -14.87 -3.83
C PRO A 116 -23.75 -13.39 -4.19
N PRO A 117 -23.16 -12.91 -5.27
CA PRO A 117 -23.42 -11.57 -5.79
C PRO A 117 -24.90 -11.27 -5.94
N SER A 118 -25.31 -10.08 -5.49
CA SER A 118 -26.69 -9.61 -5.46
C SER A 118 -26.77 -8.10 -5.77
N ALA A 119 -27.98 -7.56 -5.89
CA ALA A 119 -28.18 -6.13 -6.11
C ALA A 119 -27.67 -5.27 -4.95
N SER A 120 -27.67 -5.79 -3.71
CA SER A 120 -27.14 -5.11 -2.52
C SER A 120 -25.63 -5.33 -2.34
N ASN A 121 -25.13 -6.50 -2.69
CA ASN A 121 -23.72 -6.89 -2.56
C ASN A 121 -23.20 -7.30 -3.94
N TRP A 122 -22.63 -6.38 -4.70
CA TRP A 122 -22.28 -6.59 -6.12
C TRP A 122 -21.27 -7.72 -6.35
N LEU A 123 -20.35 -7.93 -5.44
CA LEU A 123 -19.41 -9.05 -5.45
C LEU A 123 -19.73 -10.12 -4.39
N GLY A 124 -20.97 -10.12 -3.87
CA GLY A 124 -21.38 -11.01 -2.80
C GLY A 124 -20.85 -10.61 -1.42
N THR A 125 -21.06 -11.49 -0.44
CA THR A 125 -20.55 -11.30 0.91
C THR A 125 -19.42 -12.27 1.23
N ASP A 126 -18.59 -11.91 2.20
CA ASP A 126 -17.59 -12.78 2.77
C ASP A 126 -18.20 -13.79 3.80
N ALA A 127 -17.34 -14.62 4.37
CA ALA A 127 -17.76 -15.64 5.34
C ALA A 127 -18.38 -15.07 6.63
N ASN A 128 -18.12 -13.78 6.92
CA ASN A 128 -18.63 -13.07 8.09
C ASN A 128 -19.83 -12.16 7.76
N GLY A 129 -20.28 -12.13 6.50
CA GLY A 129 -21.38 -11.28 6.05
C GLY A 129 -20.97 -9.87 5.63
N GLY A 130 -19.69 -9.58 5.57
CA GLY A 130 -19.15 -8.31 5.06
C GLY A 130 -19.21 -8.23 3.54
N ASP A 131 -19.44 -7.03 3.01
CA ASP A 131 -19.46 -6.80 1.55
C ASP A 131 -18.06 -6.96 0.94
N VAL A 132 -17.91 -7.83 -0.07
CA VAL A 132 -16.62 -8.16 -0.69
C VAL A 132 -16.02 -6.93 -1.41
N LEU A 133 -16.83 -6.12 -2.09
CA LEU A 133 -16.34 -4.94 -2.79
C LEU A 133 -15.83 -3.87 -1.81
N ALA A 134 -16.56 -3.63 -0.71
CA ALA A 134 -16.12 -2.76 0.36
C ALA A 134 -14.78 -3.26 0.94
N ARG A 135 -14.67 -4.55 1.26
CA ARG A 135 -13.43 -5.13 1.80
C ARG A 135 -12.25 -5.05 0.82
N ILE A 136 -12.48 -5.16 -0.48
CA ILE A 136 -11.44 -4.95 -1.50
C ILE A 136 -10.97 -3.50 -1.51
N LEU A 137 -11.87 -2.52 -1.46
CA LEU A 137 -11.50 -1.10 -1.45
C LEU A 137 -10.66 -0.76 -0.21
N TYR A 138 -11.13 -1.13 0.98
CA TYR A 138 -10.40 -0.89 2.23
C TYR A 138 -9.12 -1.73 2.34
N GLY A 139 -9.14 -2.98 1.89
CA GLY A 139 -7.97 -3.86 1.84
C GLY A 139 -6.88 -3.35 0.89
N THR A 140 -7.29 -2.80 -0.26
CA THR A 140 -6.37 -2.14 -1.19
C THR A 140 -5.70 -0.93 -0.54
N ARG A 141 -6.46 -0.09 0.21
CA ARG A 141 -5.90 1.04 0.96
C ARG A 141 -4.82 0.60 1.92
N ILE A 142 -5.12 -0.40 2.74
CA ILE A 142 -4.16 -0.92 3.74
C ILE A 142 -2.92 -1.48 3.04
N SER A 143 -3.11 -2.28 1.99
CA SER A 143 -2.00 -2.89 1.24
C SER A 143 -1.10 -1.85 0.57
N VAL A 144 -1.68 -0.82 -0.04
CA VAL A 144 -0.92 0.27 -0.70
C VAL A 144 -0.20 1.12 0.34
N LEU A 145 -0.86 1.52 1.43
CA LEU A 145 -0.23 2.30 2.50
C LEU A 145 0.91 1.54 3.16
N PHE A 146 0.69 0.27 3.51
CA PHE A 146 1.73 -0.60 4.07
C PHE A 146 2.91 -0.72 3.11
N GLY A 147 2.62 -1.02 1.84
CA GLY A 147 3.65 -1.15 0.81
C GLY A 147 4.46 0.12 0.62
N LEU A 148 3.82 1.30 0.57
CA LEU A 148 4.50 2.59 0.46
C LEU A 148 5.38 2.89 1.68
N LEU A 149 4.88 2.67 2.89
CA LEU A 149 5.64 2.89 4.12
C LEU A 149 6.82 1.92 4.23
N LEU A 150 6.58 0.64 3.94
CA LEU A 150 7.65 -0.36 3.95
C LEU A 150 8.72 -0.03 2.90
N THR A 151 8.31 0.35 1.69
CA THR A 151 9.23 0.79 0.63
C THR A 151 10.03 2.01 1.06
N LEU A 152 9.39 3.01 1.66
CA LEU A 152 10.03 4.23 2.12
C LEU A 152 11.09 3.93 3.19
N PHE A 153 10.70 3.28 4.28
CA PHE A 153 11.61 3.02 5.41
C PHE A 153 12.74 2.07 5.03
N SER A 154 12.42 0.99 4.31
CA SER A 154 13.43 0.04 3.83
C SER A 154 14.40 0.69 2.86
N SER A 155 13.91 1.57 1.97
CA SER A 155 14.77 2.28 1.01
C SER A 155 15.70 3.26 1.71
N VAL A 156 15.21 4.03 2.68
CA VAL A 156 16.06 4.94 3.46
C VAL A 156 17.17 4.19 4.16
N LEU A 157 16.85 3.11 4.89
CA LEU A 157 17.84 2.31 5.58
C LEU A 157 18.83 1.63 4.62
N GLY A 158 18.32 1.05 3.54
CA GLY A 158 19.14 0.37 2.53
C GLY A 158 20.08 1.32 1.79
N VAL A 159 19.61 2.51 1.44
CA VAL A 159 20.44 3.55 0.82
C VAL A 159 21.52 4.04 1.78
N LEU A 160 21.19 4.30 3.03
CA LEU A 160 22.16 4.74 4.03
C LEU A 160 23.24 3.67 4.27
N ALA A 161 22.83 2.43 4.51
CA ALA A 161 23.76 1.32 4.75
C ALA A 161 24.65 1.05 3.51
N GLY A 162 24.06 1.03 2.31
CA GLY A 162 24.80 0.84 1.07
C GLY A 162 25.78 1.98 0.76
N ALA A 163 25.37 3.23 1.00
CA ALA A 163 26.22 4.41 0.84
C ALA A 163 27.43 4.37 1.78
N ILE A 164 27.22 4.07 3.07
CA ILE A 164 28.30 3.97 4.07
C ILE A 164 29.28 2.85 3.68
N GLN A 165 28.78 1.65 3.39
CA GLN A 165 29.61 0.52 3.00
C GLN A 165 30.39 0.80 1.71
N GLY A 166 29.72 1.34 0.68
CA GLY A 166 30.33 1.62 -0.61
C GLY A 166 31.33 2.78 -0.58
N TYR A 167 31.09 3.83 0.22
CA TYR A 167 31.99 4.96 0.35
C TYR A 167 33.26 4.61 1.11
N TYR A 168 33.15 4.13 2.33
CA TYR A 168 34.33 3.83 3.17
C TYR A 168 35.04 2.56 2.73
N GLY A 169 34.30 1.53 2.31
CA GLY A 169 34.90 0.27 1.89
C GLY A 169 35.66 -0.46 3.00
N GLY A 170 36.62 -1.32 2.64
CA GLY A 170 37.52 -1.98 3.54
C GLY A 170 36.83 -2.75 4.68
N LYS A 171 37.19 -2.49 5.93
CA LYS A 171 36.64 -3.18 7.10
C LYS A 171 35.15 -2.87 7.32
N ILE A 172 34.69 -1.65 7.05
CA ILE A 172 33.29 -1.25 7.22
C ILE A 172 32.41 -2.03 6.24
N ASP A 173 32.86 -2.14 5.01
CA ASP A 173 32.19 -2.92 3.99
C ASP A 173 32.19 -4.41 4.33
N LEU A 174 33.33 -4.96 4.72
CA LEU A 174 33.45 -6.38 5.07
C LEU A 174 32.49 -6.76 6.22
N TRP A 175 32.51 -6.02 7.33
CA TRP A 175 31.64 -6.31 8.47
C TRP A 175 30.17 -6.06 8.17
N GLY A 176 29.87 -5.01 7.40
CA GLY A 176 28.51 -4.74 6.93
C GLY A 176 27.95 -5.88 6.08
N GLN A 177 28.74 -6.41 5.14
CA GLN A 177 28.31 -7.58 4.34
C GLN A 177 28.16 -8.84 5.20
N ARG A 178 29.08 -9.10 6.15
CA ARG A 178 28.94 -10.25 7.07
C ARG A 178 27.67 -10.15 7.93
N PHE A 179 27.37 -8.95 8.42
CA PHE A 179 26.12 -8.73 9.13
C PHE A 179 24.89 -9.04 8.26
N ILE A 180 24.87 -8.53 7.02
CA ILE A 180 23.77 -8.78 6.08
C ILE A 180 23.65 -10.27 5.74
N GLU A 181 24.76 -10.97 5.51
CA GLU A 181 24.76 -12.41 5.23
C GLU A 181 24.13 -13.22 6.37
N VAL A 182 24.52 -12.94 7.62
CA VAL A 182 23.94 -13.61 8.80
C VAL A 182 22.47 -13.24 8.97
N TRP A 183 22.14 -11.94 8.84
CA TRP A 183 20.79 -11.44 9.05
C TRP A 183 19.80 -11.92 7.97
N SER A 184 20.21 -11.92 6.72
CA SER A 184 19.40 -12.42 5.60
C SER A 184 19.24 -13.94 5.59
N GLY A 185 20.12 -14.66 6.27
CA GLY A 185 20.02 -16.10 6.47
C GLY A 185 18.92 -16.52 7.44
N MET A 186 18.35 -15.57 8.22
CA MET A 186 17.25 -15.87 9.12
C MET A 186 15.94 -16.02 8.32
N PRO A 187 15.17 -17.11 8.52
CA PRO A 187 13.90 -17.28 7.83
C PRO A 187 12.85 -16.33 8.40
N THR A 188 12.67 -15.19 7.75
CA THR A 188 11.82 -14.06 8.19
C THR A 188 10.40 -14.51 8.56
N LEU A 189 9.80 -15.41 7.76
CA LEU A 189 8.46 -15.91 8.03
C LEU A 189 8.36 -16.61 9.40
N PHE A 190 9.34 -17.48 9.73
CA PHE A 190 9.34 -18.17 11.02
C PHE A 190 9.54 -17.22 12.21
N LEU A 191 10.34 -16.17 12.02
CA LEU A 191 10.49 -15.13 13.04
C LEU A 191 9.20 -14.35 13.27
N ILE A 192 8.48 -14.01 12.19
CA ILE A 192 7.18 -13.35 12.30
C ILE A 192 6.18 -14.25 13.02
N ILE A 193 6.10 -15.54 12.67
CA ILE A 193 5.22 -16.51 13.35
C ILE A 193 5.55 -16.60 14.84
N LEU A 194 6.83 -16.75 15.18
CA LEU A 194 7.27 -16.86 16.57
C LEU A 194 6.95 -15.59 17.37
N LEU A 195 7.18 -14.42 16.78
CA LEU A 195 6.92 -13.15 17.45
C LEU A 195 5.42 -12.86 17.54
N SER A 196 4.62 -13.27 16.56
CA SER A 196 3.14 -13.14 16.58
C SER A 196 2.49 -14.00 17.68
N SER A 197 3.18 -15.03 18.18
CA SER A 197 2.71 -15.80 19.32
C SER A 197 2.81 -15.04 20.66
N VAL A 198 3.69 -14.03 20.73
CA VAL A 198 3.96 -13.23 21.94
C VAL A 198 3.29 -11.86 21.87
N VAL A 199 3.29 -11.25 20.69
CA VAL A 199 2.75 -9.91 20.45
C VAL A 199 1.57 -10.02 19.49
N GLN A 200 0.43 -9.43 19.83
CA GLN A 200 -0.71 -9.38 18.91
C GLN A 200 -0.32 -8.60 17.65
N PRO A 201 -0.46 -9.20 16.46
CA PRO A 201 -0.12 -8.54 15.20
C PRO A 201 -0.98 -7.28 15.01
N GLY A 202 -0.35 -6.23 14.51
CA GLY A 202 -1.01 -5.00 14.14
C GLY A 202 -0.22 -4.33 13.02
N PHE A 203 -0.83 -3.37 12.35
CA PHE A 203 -0.22 -2.68 11.19
C PHE A 203 1.20 -2.18 11.46
N TRP A 204 1.39 -1.44 12.54
CA TRP A 204 2.70 -0.84 12.87
C TRP A 204 3.74 -1.87 13.32
N TRP A 205 3.30 -2.90 14.02
CA TRP A 205 4.17 -3.99 14.44
C TRP A 205 4.67 -4.80 13.24
N LEU A 206 3.77 -5.17 12.32
CA LEU A 206 4.12 -5.86 11.08
C LEU A 206 5.03 -4.99 10.21
N LEU A 207 4.76 -3.68 10.12
CA LEU A 207 5.62 -2.76 9.40
C LEU A 207 7.03 -2.72 10.01
N ALA A 208 7.14 -2.59 11.33
CA ALA A 208 8.44 -2.55 12.01
C ALA A 208 9.27 -3.81 11.76
N ILE A 209 8.66 -4.99 11.93
CA ILE A 209 9.39 -6.24 11.74
C ILE A 209 9.75 -6.49 10.27
N THR A 210 8.88 -6.15 9.33
CA THR A 210 9.19 -6.30 7.90
C THR A 210 10.25 -5.31 7.43
N VAL A 211 10.31 -4.09 7.99
CA VAL A 211 11.40 -3.12 7.74
C VAL A 211 12.75 -3.68 8.17
N LEU A 212 12.82 -4.40 9.31
CA LEU A 212 14.08 -5.01 9.82
C LEU A 212 14.75 -5.96 8.81
N PHE A 213 13.98 -6.52 7.86
CA PHE A 213 14.48 -7.42 6.82
C PHE A 213 14.47 -6.79 5.43
N GLY A 214 13.51 -5.91 5.14
CA GLY A 214 13.30 -5.33 3.80
C GLY A 214 14.42 -4.40 3.32
N TRP A 215 15.12 -3.72 4.22
CA TRP A 215 16.14 -2.72 3.88
C TRP A 215 17.36 -3.30 3.14
N MET A 216 17.68 -4.58 3.34
CA MET A 216 18.85 -5.22 2.74
C MET A 216 18.80 -5.28 1.21
N THR A 217 17.61 -5.29 0.63
CA THR A 217 17.39 -5.39 -0.83
C THR A 217 18.13 -4.31 -1.60
N LEU A 218 18.14 -3.07 -1.12
CA LEU A 218 18.80 -1.93 -1.79
C LEU A 218 20.26 -1.78 -1.46
N VAL A 219 20.75 -2.38 -0.38
CA VAL A 219 22.13 -2.21 0.05
C VAL A 219 23.10 -2.59 -1.06
N GLY A 220 22.90 -3.76 -1.68
CA GLY A 220 23.78 -4.26 -2.74
C GLY A 220 23.86 -3.31 -3.93
N VAL A 221 22.72 -2.78 -4.36
CA VAL A 221 22.62 -1.86 -5.51
C VAL A 221 23.33 -0.55 -5.21
N VAL A 222 23.01 0.08 -4.08
CA VAL A 222 23.58 1.37 -3.69
C VAL A 222 25.07 1.24 -3.39
N ARG A 223 25.48 0.18 -2.69
CA ARG A 223 26.87 -0.12 -2.41
C ARG A 223 27.69 -0.25 -3.70
N ALA A 224 27.22 -1.02 -4.67
CA ALA A 224 27.89 -1.18 -5.95
C ALA A 224 28.09 0.14 -6.68
N GLU A 225 27.08 1.01 -6.67
CA GLU A 225 27.13 2.33 -7.28
C GLU A 225 28.14 3.24 -6.57
N PHE A 226 28.18 3.20 -5.23
CA PHE A 226 29.15 3.97 -4.45
C PHE A 226 30.59 3.45 -4.63
N LEU A 227 30.81 2.13 -4.67
CA LEU A 227 32.12 1.54 -4.96
C LEU A 227 32.63 1.95 -6.35
N ARG A 228 31.74 2.05 -7.34
CA ARG A 228 32.08 2.50 -8.69
C ARG A 228 32.42 3.99 -8.71
N THR A 229 31.53 4.82 -8.18
CA THR A 229 31.61 6.29 -8.30
C THR A 229 32.69 6.90 -7.43
N ARG A 230 33.07 6.30 -6.29
CA ARG A 230 34.14 6.82 -5.41
C ARG A 230 35.50 6.93 -6.12
N ASN A 231 35.71 6.18 -7.21
CA ASN A 231 36.95 6.18 -7.97
C ASN A 231 36.94 7.21 -9.11
N TYR A 232 35.84 7.94 -9.34
CA TYR A 232 35.75 8.96 -10.38
C TYR A 232 36.56 10.21 -10.03
N ASP A 233 37.11 10.86 -11.04
CA ASP A 233 38.01 12.01 -10.89
C ASP A 233 37.36 13.16 -10.12
N TYR A 234 36.05 13.42 -10.30
CA TYR A 234 35.36 14.47 -9.57
C TYR A 234 35.29 14.21 -8.07
N VAL A 235 35.17 12.93 -7.65
CA VAL A 235 35.16 12.55 -6.23
C VAL A 235 36.56 12.70 -5.62
N ARG A 236 37.59 12.21 -6.34
CA ARG A 236 39.00 12.37 -5.95
C ARG A 236 39.42 13.81 -5.85
N ALA A 237 39.00 14.66 -6.82
CA ALA A 237 39.25 16.09 -6.80
C ALA A 237 38.58 16.76 -5.56
N ALA A 238 37.33 16.40 -5.23
CA ALA A 238 36.66 16.92 -4.04
C ALA A 238 37.38 16.53 -2.75
N GLN A 239 37.88 15.27 -2.67
CA GLN A 239 38.68 14.81 -1.53
C GLN A 239 40.01 15.58 -1.43
N ALA A 240 40.71 15.79 -2.54
CA ALA A 240 41.97 16.55 -2.59
C ALA A 240 41.77 18.01 -2.16
N LEU A 241 40.60 18.61 -2.44
CA LEU A 241 40.23 19.96 -2.03
C LEU A 241 39.75 20.03 -0.56
N GLY A 242 39.76 18.92 0.18
CA GLY A 242 39.37 18.87 1.61
C GLY A 242 37.87 18.95 1.86
N VAL A 243 37.02 18.63 0.87
CA VAL A 243 35.58 18.55 1.07
C VAL A 243 35.25 17.42 2.03
N SER A 244 34.37 17.67 3.01
CA SER A 244 33.99 16.67 4.02
C SER A 244 33.31 15.45 3.41
N ASP A 245 33.55 14.25 3.98
CA ASP A 245 32.95 12.98 3.54
C ASP A 245 31.44 13.06 3.44
N ARG A 246 30.79 13.65 4.44
CA ARG A 246 29.33 13.86 4.44
C ARG A 246 28.88 14.63 3.21
N GLN A 247 29.58 15.66 2.85
CA GLN A 247 29.24 16.51 1.68
C GLN A 247 29.49 15.75 0.38
N ILE A 248 30.57 14.97 0.29
CA ILE A 248 30.87 14.12 -0.87
C ILE A 248 29.76 13.08 -1.03
N ILE A 249 29.40 12.36 0.03
CA ILE A 249 28.33 11.36 0.02
C ILE A 249 27.01 11.99 -0.44
N LEU A 250 26.55 13.02 0.26
CA LEU A 250 25.18 13.54 0.06
C LEU A 250 25.03 14.36 -1.22
N ARG A 251 26.06 15.13 -1.62
CA ARG A 251 25.95 16.10 -2.71
C ARG A 251 26.53 15.60 -4.04
N HIS A 252 27.54 14.73 -3.98
CA HIS A 252 28.25 14.29 -5.18
C HIS A 252 27.93 12.85 -5.59
N MET A 253 27.77 11.93 -4.64
CA MET A 253 27.60 10.51 -4.96
C MET A 253 26.13 10.06 -4.86
N LEU A 254 25.41 10.43 -3.81
CA LEU A 254 24.03 10.00 -3.58
C LEU A 254 23.07 10.36 -4.72
N PRO A 255 23.12 11.56 -5.34
CA PRO A 255 22.23 11.86 -6.46
C PRO A 255 22.38 10.92 -7.66
N ASN A 256 23.60 10.41 -7.90
CA ASN A 256 23.86 9.43 -8.95
C ASN A 256 23.35 8.03 -8.55
N ALA A 257 23.59 7.60 -7.31
CA ALA A 257 23.08 6.33 -6.79
C ALA A 257 21.56 6.30 -6.71
N MET A 258 20.88 7.44 -6.48
CA MET A 258 19.42 7.54 -6.48
C MET A 258 18.82 7.20 -7.84
N VAL A 259 19.51 7.38 -8.94
CA VAL A 259 19.05 6.98 -10.27
C VAL A 259 18.80 5.46 -10.30
N ALA A 260 19.77 4.68 -9.86
CA ALA A 260 19.63 3.23 -9.74
C ALA A 260 18.53 2.86 -8.71
N THR A 261 18.53 3.50 -7.55
CA THR A 261 17.53 3.24 -6.50
C THR A 261 16.10 3.45 -7.00
N LEU A 262 15.81 4.55 -7.69
CA LEU A 262 14.48 4.87 -8.21
C LEU A 262 13.93 3.80 -9.16
N THR A 263 14.80 3.13 -9.93
CA THR A 263 14.36 2.05 -10.82
C THR A 263 13.91 0.79 -10.08
N PHE A 264 14.32 0.61 -8.82
CA PHE A 264 13.92 -0.53 -7.97
C PHE A 264 12.67 -0.25 -7.13
N LEU A 265 12.31 1.02 -6.86
CA LEU A 265 11.20 1.36 -5.96
C LEU A 265 9.86 0.68 -6.31
N PRO A 266 9.40 0.66 -7.58
CA PRO A 266 8.13 -0.01 -7.91
C PRO A 266 8.17 -1.51 -7.64
N PHE A 267 9.32 -2.16 -7.84
CA PHE A 267 9.47 -3.59 -7.57
C PHE A 267 9.52 -3.89 -6.07
N ILE A 268 10.13 -3.00 -5.27
CA ILE A 268 10.12 -3.10 -3.80
C ILE A 268 8.70 -2.91 -3.29
N LEU A 269 7.95 -1.95 -3.84
CA LEU A 269 6.54 -1.74 -3.51
C LEU A 269 5.70 -2.98 -3.85
N CYS A 270 5.91 -3.57 -5.02
CA CYS A 270 5.28 -4.82 -5.44
C CYS A 270 5.57 -5.96 -4.43
N SER A 271 6.84 -6.15 -4.07
CA SER A 271 7.25 -7.14 -3.07
C SER A 271 6.65 -6.86 -1.69
N SER A 272 6.56 -5.59 -1.28
CA SER A 272 6.00 -5.18 0.02
C SER A 272 4.51 -5.51 0.13
N ILE A 273 3.73 -5.23 -0.93
CA ILE A 273 2.30 -5.59 -1.00
C ILE A 273 2.14 -7.11 -0.97
N THR A 274 2.97 -7.84 -1.74
CA THR A 274 2.96 -9.31 -1.75
C THR A 274 3.27 -9.88 -0.37
N THR A 275 4.23 -9.32 0.35
CA THR A 275 4.60 -9.76 1.70
C THR A 275 3.43 -9.62 2.66
N LEU A 276 2.77 -8.45 2.71
CA LEU A 276 1.59 -8.28 3.57
C LEU A 276 0.47 -9.25 3.19
N THR A 277 0.14 -9.33 1.90
CA THR A 277 -0.91 -10.24 1.40
C THR A 277 -0.61 -11.70 1.76
N SER A 278 0.65 -12.13 1.68
CA SER A 278 1.06 -13.48 2.05
C SER A 278 0.95 -13.74 3.56
N LEU A 279 1.34 -12.77 4.39
CA LEU A 279 1.21 -12.87 5.84
C LEU A 279 -0.25 -12.93 6.28
N ASP A 280 -1.11 -12.10 5.71
CA ASP A 280 -2.56 -12.12 5.96
C ASP A 280 -3.18 -13.45 5.51
N PHE A 281 -2.80 -13.94 4.33
CA PHE A 281 -3.25 -15.25 3.81
C PHE A 281 -2.84 -16.43 4.69
N LEU A 282 -1.69 -16.34 5.35
CA LEU A 282 -1.21 -17.35 6.29
C LEU A 282 -1.78 -17.19 7.71
N GLY A 283 -2.52 -16.10 7.99
CA GLY A 283 -3.10 -15.80 9.29
C GLY A 283 -2.14 -15.17 10.30
N PHE A 284 -0.98 -14.71 9.85
CA PHE A 284 0.05 -14.03 10.66
C PHE A 284 0.18 -12.53 10.35
N GLY A 285 -0.77 -12.01 9.61
CA GLY A 285 -0.82 -10.62 9.18
C GLY A 285 -1.58 -9.71 10.15
N LEU A 286 -2.53 -8.96 9.62
CA LEU A 286 -3.39 -8.06 10.38
C LEU A 286 -4.36 -8.84 11.30
N PRO A 287 -4.91 -8.20 12.35
CA PRO A 287 -5.92 -8.83 13.21
C PRO A 287 -7.09 -9.35 12.40
N LEU A 288 -7.64 -10.50 12.83
CA LEU A 288 -8.82 -11.11 12.20
C LEU A 288 -9.97 -10.10 12.10
N GLY A 289 -10.65 -10.10 10.95
CA GLY A 289 -11.73 -9.16 10.66
C GLY A 289 -11.27 -7.83 10.06
N SER A 290 -9.97 -7.52 10.06
CA SER A 290 -9.44 -6.36 9.33
C SER A 290 -9.71 -6.51 7.83
N PRO A 291 -10.08 -5.42 7.11
CA PRO A 291 -10.23 -5.51 5.66
C PRO A 291 -8.86 -5.74 5.02
N SER A 292 -8.63 -6.95 4.53
CA SER A 292 -7.37 -7.37 3.91
C SER A 292 -7.62 -8.23 2.68
N LEU A 293 -6.81 -8.00 1.65
CA LEU A 293 -6.84 -8.80 0.42
C LEU A 293 -6.37 -10.23 0.68
N GLY A 294 -5.39 -10.41 1.58
CA GLY A 294 -4.88 -11.73 1.94
C GLY A 294 -5.88 -12.54 2.76
N GLU A 295 -6.62 -11.90 3.66
CA GLU A 295 -7.71 -12.56 4.40
C GLU A 295 -8.84 -12.99 3.46
N LEU A 296 -9.24 -12.16 2.50
CA LEU A 296 -10.23 -12.56 1.49
C LEU A 296 -9.76 -13.75 0.64
N LEU A 297 -8.48 -13.82 0.30
CA LEU A 297 -7.89 -14.99 -0.37
C LEU A 297 -7.96 -16.23 0.51
N LEU A 298 -7.67 -16.10 1.81
CA LEU A 298 -7.79 -17.21 2.77
C LEU A 298 -9.22 -17.68 2.89
N GLN A 299 -10.17 -16.77 3.01
CA GLN A 299 -11.60 -17.10 3.03
C GLN A 299 -12.04 -17.79 1.74
N GLY A 300 -11.57 -17.32 0.57
CA GLY A 300 -11.85 -17.96 -0.72
C GLY A 300 -11.30 -19.38 -0.81
N LYS A 301 -10.10 -19.64 -0.26
CA LYS A 301 -9.53 -20.99 -0.13
C LYS A 301 -10.38 -21.90 0.76
N ASN A 302 -10.89 -21.38 1.85
CA ASN A 302 -11.65 -22.15 2.84
C ASN A 302 -13.13 -22.37 2.43
N ASN A 303 -13.63 -21.56 1.48
CA ASN A 303 -15.03 -21.59 1.02
C ASN A 303 -15.08 -21.80 -0.50
N LEU A 304 -14.71 -22.98 -0.99
CA LEU A 304 -14.68 -23.29 -2.43
C LEU A 304 -16.05 -23.21 -3.11
N GLN A 305 -17.13 -23.34 -2.34
CA GLN A 305 -18.50 -23.13 -2.81
C GLN A 305 -18.83 -21.66 -3.11
N ALA A 306 -17.99 -20.73 -2.68
CA ALA A 306 -18.11 -19.30 -2.88
C ALA A 306 -16.94 -18.75 -3.73
N PRO A 307 -16.86 -19.12 -5.02
CA PRO A 307 -15.70 -18.79 -5.86
C PRO A 307 -15.48 -17.29 -6.05
N TRP A 308 -16.51 -16.45 -5.92
CA TRP A 308 -16.40 -14.99 -6.01
C TRP A 308 -15.42 -14.41 -5.00
N LEU A 309 -15.29 -14.99 -3.78
CA LEU A 309 -14.34 -14.54 -2.76
C LEU A 309 -12.90 -14.62 -3.25
N GLY A 310 -12.49 -15.84 -3.62
CA GLY A 310 -11.12 -16.08 -4.09
C GLY A 310 -10.80 -15.37 -5.39
N ILE A 311 -11.72 -15.39 -6.35
CA ILE A 311 -11.53 -14.76 -7.67
C ILE A 311 -11.43 -13.25 -7.52
N ALA A 312 -12.33 -12.59 -6.79
CA ALA A 312 -12.31 -11.14 -6.63
C ALA A 312 -11.05 -10.67 -5.90
N ALA A 313 -10.66 -11.34 -4.82
CA ALA A 313 -9.43 -11.02 -4.09
C ALA A 313 -8.18 -11.25 -4.95
N PHE A 314 -8.09 -12.39 -5.65
CA PHE A 314 -6.98 -12.72 -6.53
C PHE A 314 -6.82 -11.70 -7.66
N LEU A 315 -7.92 -11.37 -8.36
CA LEU A 315 -7.88 -10.39 -9.45
C LEU A 315 -7.46 -9.01 -8.94
N SER A 316 -7.91 -8.61 -7.76
CA SER A 316 -7.52 -7.32 -7.15
C SER A 316 -6.01 -7.26 -6.89
N VAL A 317 -5.44 -8.29 -6.28
CA VAL A 317 -3.99 -8.39 -6.04
C VAL A 317 -3.24 -8.47 -7.37
N ALA A 318 -3.67 -9.33 -8.30
CA ALA A 318 -3.02 -9.51 -9.60
C ALA A 318 -2.97 -8.21 -10.41
N VAL A 319 -4.06 -7.44 -10.43
CA VAL A 319 -4.11 -6.13 -11.10
C VAL A 319 -3.13 -5.17 -10.46
N LEU A 320 -3.13 -5.01 -9.14
CA LEU A 320 -2.20 -4.11 -8.43
C LEU A 320 -0.74 -4.45 -8.72
N LEU A 321 -0.37 -5.73 -8.61
CA LEU A 321 1.00 -6.17 -8.85
C LEU A 321 1.41 -6.01 -10.31
N THR A 322 0.53 -6.34 -11.26
CA THR A 322 0.78 -6.17 -12.70
C THR A 322 1.01 -4.69 -13.06
N LEU A 323 0.19 -3.79 -12.53
CA LEU A 323 0.36 -2.35 -12.74
C LEU A 323 1.72 -1.86 -12.23
N LEU A 324 2.12 -2.30 -11.03
CA LEU A 324 3.42 -1.94 -10.45
C LEU A 324 4.60 -2.49 -11.25
N ILE A 325 4.50 -3.71 -11.78
CA ILE A 325 5.53 -4.29 -12.65
C ILE A 325 5.68 -3.45 -13.93
N PHE A 326 4.58 -3.11 -14.61
CA PHE A 326 4.63 -2.29 -15.82
C PHE A 326 5.16 -0.86 -15.54
N ILE A 327 4.82 -0.29 -14.39
CA ILE A 327 5.40 1.00 -13.94
C ILE A 327 6.91 0.83 -13.74
N GLY A 328 7.34 -0.23 -13.05
CA GLY A 328 8.74 -0.51 -12.78
C GLY A 328 9.58 -0.70 -14.05
N GLU A 329 9.08 -1.46 -15.02
CA GLU A 329 9.72 -1.63 -16.33
C GLU A 329 9.84 -0.31 -17.06
N ALA A 330 8.77 0.50 -17.11
CA ALA A 330 8.79 1.79 -17.79
C ALA A 330 9.72 2.80 -17.10
N VAL A 331 9.80 2.79 -15.77
CA VAL A 331 10.76 3.61 -15.02
C VAL A 331 12.17 3.17 -15.34
N ARG A 332 12.47 1.86 -15.30
CA ARG A 332 13.79 1.33 -15.65
C ARG A 332 14.20 1.73 -17.07
N ASP A 333 13.30 1.57 -18.04
CA ASP A 333 13.55 1.95 -19.44
C ASP A 333 13.80 3.46 -19.62
N ALA A 334 13.11 4.31 -18.85
CA ALA A 334 13.27 5.75 -18.89
C ALA A 334 14.64 6.22 -18.35
N PHE A 335 15.22 5.45 -17.42
CA PHE A 335 16.53 5.76 -16.82
C PHE A 335 17.70 5.08 -17.54
N ASP A 336 17.44 4.12 -18.45
CA ASP A 336 18.49 3.42 -19.21
C ASP A 336 19.13 4.33 -20.25
N PRO A 337 20.46 4.60 -20.14
CA PRO A 337 21.15 5.45 -21.13
C PRO A 337 21.27 4.78 -22.50
N SER A 338 21.29 3.45 -22.58
CA SER A 338 21.48 2.71 -23.83
C SER A 338 20.27 2.83 -24.78
N LYS A 339 19.11 3.20 -24.24
CA LYS A 339 17.88 3.46 -25.00
C LYS A 339 17.69 4.94 -25.36
N ALA A 340 18.73 5.76 -25.17
CA ALA A 340 18.74 7.13 -25.64
C ALA A 340 19.00 7.12 -27.16
N VAL A 341 17.91 7.25 -27.94
CA VAL A 341 17.97 7.53 -29.39
C VAL A 341 17.85 9.01 -29.61
#